data_363d3d619263a2664f4c1ede94c81367
#
_entry.id   363d3d619263a2664f4c1ede94c81367
#
_cell.length_a   1.000
_cell.length_b   1.000
_cell.length_c   1.000
_cell.angle_alpha   90.00
_cell.angle_beta   90.00
_cell.angle_gamma   90.00
#
_symmetry.space_group_name_H-M   'P 1'
#
loop_
_entity.id
_entity.type
_entity.pdbx_description
1 polymer ?
#
loop_
_entity_poly.entity_id
_entity_poly.type
_entity_poly.pdbx_seq_one_letter_code
_entity_poly.pdbx_strand_id
1 'polypeptide(L)'
;MSKRNEVDIIQFRNEDGDYVYTKSHVDGLDGFEKYYQDLLTVTDSLASFQADHIQDTGWIDYDVLPTSDKNAMYASSGFKCGIRQIHYVYGNAATGQRYVTQKMIKVNIKKFKHNEQIAQLPSGFMKNTQVFWARGGNGYQPIMVQVMNDGKIIPRLMVQDVNNADNDNWIYAQFEWTE
;
A
#
# COMPACT_ATOMS: atom_id res chain seq x y z
N MET A 1 -32.66 -5.55 -35.39
CA MET A 1 -31.90 -6.68 -35.99
C MET A 1 -30.67 -6.10 -36.67
N SER A 2 -29.50 -6.29 -36.10
CA SER A 2 -28.24 -5.88 -36.70
C SER A 2 -27.86 -6.90 -37.79
N LYS A 3 -27.70 -6.43 -39.02
CA LYS A 3 -27.14 -7.24 -40.08
C LYS A 3 -25.68 -7.55 -39.74
N ARG A 4 -25.33 -8.82 -39.50
CA ARG A 4 -23.95 -9.27 -39.55
C ARG A 4 -23.44 -9.02 -40.96
N ASN A 5 -22.43 -8.16 -41.09
CA ASN A 5 -21.65 -8.12 -42.30
C ASN A 5 -20.81 -9.40 -42.30
N GLU A 6 -21.21 -10.37 -43.11
CA GLU A 6 -20.36 -11.51 -43.47
C GLU A 6 -19.24 -10.92 -44.32
N VAL A 7 -18.03 -11.06 -43.87
CA VAL A 7 -16.86 -10.74 -44.67
C VAL A 7 -16.56 -11.98 -45.49
N ASP A 8 -16.77 -11.90 -46.79
CA ASP A 8 -16.39 -12.98 -47.71
C ASP A 8 -14.88 -13.17 -47.65
N ILE A 9 -14.46 -14.32 -47.20
CA ILE A 9 -13.05 -14.70 -47.21
C ILE A 9 -12.70 -15.05 -48.67
N ILE A 10 -12.03 -14.14 -49.35
CA ILE A 10 -11.54 -14.40 -50.69
C ILE A 10 -10.32 -15.31 -50.58
N GLN A 11 -10.49 -16.54 -51.05
CA GLN A 11 -9.41 -17.52 -51.15
C GLN A 11 -8.75 -17.40 -52.53
N PHE A 12 -7.47 -17.13 -52.55
CA PHE A 12 -6.68 -17.16 -53.80
C PHE A 12 -5.97 -18.51 -53.93
N ARG A 13 -5.82 -18.97 -55.16
CA ARG A 13 -4.97 -20.12 -55.48
C ARG A 13 -3.76 -19.63 -56.25
N ASN A 14 -2.59 -20.22 -55.95
CA ASN A 14 -1.38 -19.98 -56.74
C ASN A 14 -1.49 -20.74 -58.11
N GLU A 15 -0.48 -20.59 -58.93
CA GLU A 15 -0.41 -21.22 -60.24
C GLU A 15 -0.41 -22.76 -60.18
N ASP A 16 0.00 -23.30 -59.01
CA ASP A 16 0.01 -24.74 -58.72
C ASP A 16 -1.34 -25.26 -58.19
N GLY A 17 -2.30 -24.37 -57.99
CA GLY A 17 -3.65 -24.70 -57.51
C GLY A 17 -3.79 -24.77 -55.99
N ASP A 18 -2.74 -24.49 -55.25
CA ASP A 18 -2.78 -24.49 -53.79
C ASP A 18 -3.40 -23.21 -53.25
N TYR A 19 -4.13 -23.34 -52.13
CA TYR A 19 -4.69 -22.18 -51.47
C TYR A 19 -3.60 -21.32 -50.88
N VAL A 20 -3.44 -20.11 -51.38
CA VAL A 20 -2.58 -19.10 -50.81
C VAL A 20 -3.41 -18.25 -49.87
N TYR A 21 -3.19 -18.45 -48.61
CA TYR A 21 -3.69 -17.51 -47.62
C TYR A 21 -2.87 -16.24 -47.78
N THR A 22 -3.50 -15.19 -48.26
CA THR A 22 -2.85 -13.90 -48.22
C THR A 22 -2.42 -13.65 -46.80
N LYS A 23 -1.17 -13.26 -46.61
CA LYS A 23 -0.67 -12.72 -45.32
C LYS A 23 -1.37 -11.40 -45.02
N SER A 24 -2.68 -11.42 -45.12
CA SER A 24 -3.47 -10.23 -45.08
C SER A 24 -3.74 -9.83 -43.69
N HIS A 25 -2.74 -9.73 -42.96
CA HIS A 25 -3.47 -9.89 -42.01
C HIS A 25 -3.44 -8.82 -41.07
N VAL A 26 -2.52 -8.45 -40.46
CA VAL A 26 -2.37 -7.34 -39.56
C VAL A 26 -1.93 -6.12 -40.40
N ASP A 27 -1.12 -6.37 -41.40
CA ASP A 27 -0.58 -5.32 -42.31
C ASP A 27 -1.62 -4.83 -43.36
N GLY A 28 -2.70 -5.53 -43.50
CA GLY A 28 -3.75 -5.20 -44.48
C GLY A 28 -4.95 -4.41 -43.92
N LEU A 29 -4.99 -4.20 -42.64
CA LEU A 29 -5.95 -3.28 -42.04
C LEU A 29 -5.33 -1.87 -42.00
N ASP A 30 -5.68 -1.08 -43.00
CA ASP A 30 -5.24 0.29 -43.11
C ASP A 30 -5.52 1.03 -41.78
N GLY A 31 -4.48 1.48 -41.09
CA GLY A 31 -4.57 2.09 -39.75
C GLY A 31 -4.42 1.19 -38.56
N PHE A 32 -4.36 -0.17 -38.71
CA PHE A 32 -4.19 -1.05 -37.54
C PHE A 32 -2.86 -0.81 -36.82
N GLU A 33 -1.78 -0.63 -37.54
CA GLU A 33 -0.47 -0.32 -36.95
C GLU A 33 -0.54 0.98 -36.15
N LYS A 34 -1.15 2.01 -36.72
CA LYS A 34 -1.35 3.27 -36.01
C LYS A 34 -2.18 3.09 -34.76
N TYR A 35 -3.29 2.36 -34.84
CA TYR A 35 -4.14 2.07 -33.67
C TYR A 35 -3.37 1.32 -32.59
N TYR A 36 -2.56 0.34 -32.97
CA TYR A 36 -1.74 -0.43 -32.04
C TYR A 36 -0.67 0.46 -31.38
N GLN A 37 0.00 1.32 -32.12
CA GLN A 37 0.97 2.27 -31.58
C GLN A 37 0.31 3.31 -30.67
N ASP A 38 -0.87 3.80 -31.04
CA ASP A 38 -1.65 4.71 -30.19
C ASP A 38 -2.04 4.02 -28.86
N LEU A 39 -2.45 2.74 -28.91
CA LEU A 39 -2.78 1.96 -27.72
C LEU A 39 -1.55 1.76 -26.81
N LEU A 40 -0.40 1.40 -27.38
CA LEU A 40 0.86 1.29 -26.64
C LEU A 40 1.20 2.61 -25.95
N THR A 41 1.12 3.72 -26.68
CA THR A 41 1.40 5.06 -26.15
C THR A 41 0.48 5.41 -24.97
N VAL A 42 -0.81 5.09 -25.06
CA VAL A 42 -1.78 5.30 -23.97
C VAL A 42 -1.43 4.42 -22.77
N THR A 43 -1.06 3.16 -23.02
CA THR A 43 -0.69 2.23 -21.95
C THR A 43 0.57 2.69 -21.21
N ASP A 44 1.59 3.10 -21.96
CA ASP A 44 2.84 3.63 -21.38
C ASP A 44 2.59 4.93 -20.61
N SER A 45 1.72 5.79 -21.13
CA SER A 45 1.32 7.02 -20.45
C SER A 45 0.57 6.77 -19.15
N LEU A 46 -0.31 5.75 -19.10
CA LEU A 46 -1.00 5.33 -17.89
C LEU A 46 -0.04 4.73 -16.86
N ALA A 47 0.91 3.90 -17.29
CA ALA A 47 1.91 3.32 -16.42
C ALA A 47 2.81 4.41 -15.81
N SER A 48 3.27 5.35 -16.64
CA SER A 48 4.04 6.52 -16.18
C SER A 48 3.23 7.39 -15.23
N PHE A 49 1.96 7.66 -15.54
CA PHE A 49 1.07 8.41 -14.66
C PHE A 49 0.94 7.76 -13.29
N GLN A 50 0.78 6.44 -13.22
CA GLN A 50 0.73 5.71 -11.95
C GLN A 50 2.04 5.84 -11.18
N ALA A 51 3.18 5.63 -11.83
CA ALA A 51 4.49 5.72 -11.19
C ALA A 51 4.77 7.12 -10.63
N ASP A 52 4.35 8.16 -11.33
CA ASP A 52 4.58 9.55 -10.94
C ASP A 52 3.59 10.06 -9.88
N HIS A 53 2.40 9.47 -9.81
CA HIS A 53 1.32 10.00 -8.97
C HIS A 53 1.03 9.18 -7.71
N ILE A 54 1.52 7.94 -7.63
CA ILE A 54 1.36 7.10 -6.46
C ILE A 54 2.71 6.46 -6.11
N GLN A 55 3.28 6.91 -5.01
CA GLN A 55 4.51 6.32 -4.47
C GLN A 55 4.18 5.59 -3.18
N ASP A 56 4.39 4.29 -3.18
CA ASP A 56 4.08 3.41 -2.06
C ASP A 56 5.36 2.70 -1.58
N THR A 57 5.69 2.89 -0.32
CA THR A 57 6.87 2.24 0.29
C THR A 57 6.68 0.75 0.52
N GLY A 58 5.44 0.25 0.46
CA GLY A 58 5.12 -1.05 1.03
C GLY A 58 5.29 -1.06 2.56
N TRP A 59 5.14 -2.24 3.17
CA TRP A 59 5.37 -2.40 4.60
C TRP A 59 6.86 -2.58 4.91
N ILE A 60 7.42 -1.65 5.70
CA ILE A 60 8.81 -1.63 6.15
C ILE A 60 8.83 -1.93 7.65
N ASP A 61 9.67 -2.84 8.07
CA ASP A 61 9.86 -3.18 9.48
C ASP A 61 10.52 -2.02 10.26
N TYR A 62 10.30 -1.97 11.57
CA TYR A 62 10.93 -0.99 12.45
C TYR A 62 11.44 -1.64 13.74
N ASP A 63 12.32 -0.96 14.45
CA ASP A 63 12.98 -1.49 15.63
C ASP A 63 12.10 -1.37 16.87
N VAL A 64 11.97 -2.50 17.59
CA VAL A 64 11.32 -2.60 18.90
C VAL A 64 12.42 -2.74 19.97
N LEU A 65 12.25 -2.05 21.09
CA LEU A 65 13.23 -2.10 22.16
C LEU A 65 13.30 -3.50 22.79
N PRO A 66 14.49 -3.94 23.24
CA PRO A 66 14.70 -5.29 23.79
C PRO A 66 13.85 -5.62 25.03
N THR A 67 13.29 -4.59 25.69
CA THR A 67 12.39 -4.75 26.85
C THR A 67 11.01 -5.28 26.47
N SER A 68 10.68 -5.27 25.18
CA SER A 68 9.37 -5.67 24.66
C SER A 68 9.49 -6.79 23.63
N ASP A 69 8.48 -7.66 23.58
CA ASP A 69 8.41 -8.77 22.62
C ASP A 69 7.73 -8.31 21.32
N LYS A 70 8.51 -8.27 20.24
CA LYS A 70 8.04 -7.92 18.89
C LYS A 70 7.31 -9.08 18.23
N ASN A 71 6.20 -8.79 17.55
CA ASN A 71 5.42 -9.74 16.75
C ASN A 71 4.87 -10.93 17.57
N ALA A 72 4.58 -10.70 18.84
CA ALA A 72 4.25 -11.76 19.80
C ALA A 72 2.80 -12.25 19.70
N MET A 73 1.89 -11.41 19.15
CA MET A 73 0.49 -11.75 19.09
C MET A 73 0.12 -12.44 17.78
N TYR A 74 -0.75 -13.46 17.90
CA TYR A 74 -1.30 -14.24 16.79
C TYR A 74 -0.26 -14.92 15.89
N ALA A 75 0.96 -15.08 16.37
CA ALA A 75 2.04 -15.87 15.75
C ALA A 75 2.00 -15.97 14.21
N SER A 76 1.46 -17.06 13.67
CA SER A 76 1.40 -17.32 12.22
C SER A 76 0.26 -16.63 11.48
N SER A 77 -0.80 -16.21 12.18
CA SER A 77 -2.00 -15.59 11.57
C SER A 77 -2.08 -14.07 11.74
N GLY A 78 -1.21 -13.50 12.56
CA GLY A 78 -1.17 -12.07 12.83
C GLY A 78 -0.28 -11.28 11.86
N PHE A 79 -0.51 -9.99 11.78
CA PHE A 79 0.41 -9.09 11.08
C PHE A 79 1.65 -8.83 11.94
N LYS A 80 2.77 -8.54 11.27
CA LYS A 80 4.01 -8.10 11.90
C LYS A 80 4.02 -6.58 12.08
N CYS A 81 4.87 -6.09 12.99
CA CYS A 81 5.18 -4.68 13.09
C CYS A 81 5.64 -4.13 11.74
N GLY A 82 5.23 -2.94 11.41
CA GLY A 82 5.63 -2.29 10.18
C GLY A 82 5.04 -0.90 10.03
N ILE A 83 5.69 -0.11 9.20
CA ILE A 83 5.22 1.20 8.76
C ILE A 83 5.04 1.19 7.25
N ARG A 84 4.15 2.01 6.75
CA ARG A 84 3.92 2.22 5.32
C ARG A 84 3.55 3.67 5.06
N GLN A 85 4.04 4.19 3.96
CA GLN A 85 3.70 5.51 3.49
C GLN A 85 3.26 5.42 2.04
N ILE A 86 2.12 6.03 1.74
CA ILE A 86 1.63 6.21 0.37
C ILE A 86 1.56 7.70 0.09
N HIS A 87 2.26 8.11 -0.94
CA HIS A 87 2.29 9.48 -1.39
C HIS A 87 1.43 9.61 -2.64
N TYR A 88 0.35 10.37 -2.55
CA TYR A 88 -0.53 10.68 -3.67
C TYR A 88 -0.19 12.06 -4.20
N VAL A 89 0.21 12.13 -5.45
CA VAL A 89 0.46 13.39 -6.16
C VAL A 89 -0.69 13.69 -7.10
N TYR A 90 -1.24 14.87 -7.06
CA TYR A 90 -2.31 15.31 -7.94
C TYR A 90 -2.11 16.75 -8.40
N GLY A 91 -2.80 17.13 -9.48
CA GLY A 91 -2.56 18.37 -10.18
C GLY A 91 -1.49 18.23 -11.25
N ASN A 92 -1.17 19.31 -11.92
CA ASN A 92 -0.17 19.36 -12.98
C ASN A 92 0.67 20.65 -12.87
N ALA A 93 1.63 20.82 -13.76
CA ALA A 93 2.51 21.99 -13.77
C ALA A 93 1.75 23.32 -13.93
N ALA A 94 0.60 23.33 -14.63
CA ALA A 94 -0.20 24.53 -14.84
C ALA A 94 -1.08 24.89 -13.64
N THR A 95 -1.61 23.87 -12.93
CA THR A 95 -2.49 24.07 -11.76
C THR A 95 -1.75 23.99 -10.41
N GLY A 96 -0.46 23.66 -10.45
CA GLY A 96 0.37 23.36 -9.29
C GLY A 96 0.19 21.91 -8.82
N GLN A 97 1.28 21.24 -8.53
CA GLN A 97 1.26 19.93 -7.90
C GLN A 97 0.88 20.06 -6.43
N ARG A 98 0.02 19.16 -5.99
CA ARG A 98 -0.38 18.98 -4.59
C ARG A 98 -0.15 17.53 -4.23
N TYR A 99 0.07 17.26 -2.96
CA TYR A 99 0.25 15.90 -2.47
C TYR A 99 -0.43 15.68 -1.14
N VAL A 100 -0.81 14.45 -0.91
CA VAL A 100 -1.32 13.94 0.35
C VAL A 100 -0.51 12.72 0.70
N THR A 101 0.00 12.67 1.90
CA THR A 101 0.73 11.51 2.41
C THR A 101 -0.14 10.75 3.40
N GLN A 102 -0.53 9.55 3.03
CA GLN A 102 -1.15 8.60 3.96
C GLN A 102 -0.06 7.79 4.63
N LYS A 103 -0.06 7.78 5.95
CA LYS A 103 0.87 7.01 6.77
C LYS A 103 0.13 5.96 7.56
N MET A 104 0.73 4.79 7.70
CA MET A 104 0.17 3.65 8.40
C MET A 104 1.22 3.02 9.28
N ILE A 105 0.78 2.50 10.43
CA ILE A 105 1.61 1.75 11.34
C ILE A 105 0.88 0.51 11.85
N LYS A 106 1.55 -0.62 11.85
CA LYS A 106 1.14 -1.86 12.51
C LYS A 106 1.94 -2.05 13.76
N VAL A 107 1.26 -2.16 14.89
CA VAL A 107 1.88 -2.40 16.20
C VAL A 107 1.46 -3.78 16.70
N ASN A 108 2.42 -4.69 16.85
CA ASN A 108 2.24 -6.02 17.41
C ASN A 108 3.35 -6.26 18.44
N ILE A 109 3.14 -5.73 19.63
CA ILE A 109 4.14 -5.67 20.69
C ILE A 109 3.53 -6.11 22.02
N LYS A 110 4.26 -6.90 22.77
CA LYS A 110 3.89 -7.41 24.10
C LYS A 110 4.97 -7.07 25.12
N LYS A 111 4.64 -7.16 26.39
CA LYS A 111 5.52 -6.93 27.55
C LYS A 111 6.11 -5.51 27.56
N PHE A 112 5.29 -4.57 27.95
CA PHE A 112 5.71 -3.20 28.14
C PHE A 112 5.07 -2.60 29.39
N LYS A 113 5.69 -1.54 29.89
CA LYS A 113 5.19 -0.79 31.05
C LYS A 113 4.51 0.49 30.63
N HIS A 114 3.74 1.04 31.55
CA HIS A 114 3.16 2.37 31.38
C HIS A 114 4.23 3.42 31.12
N ASN A 115 4.01 4.25 30.09
CA ASN A 115 4.85 5.39 29.74
C ASN A 115 6.32 5.04 29.39
N GLU A 116 6.58 3.80 29.01
CA GLU A 116 7.88 3.34 28.53
C GLU A 116 7.94 3.43 27.00
N GLN A 117 9.07 3.86 26.45
CA GLN A 117 9.28 3.76 25.02
C GLN A 117 9.41 2.28 24.64
N ILE A 118 8.61 1.85 23.66
CA ILE A 118 8.60 0.44 23.20
C ILE A 118 9.24 0.24 21.83
N ALA A 119 9.27 1.29 21.01
CA ALA A 119 9.83 1.21 19.67
C ALA A 119 10.35 2.56 19.21
N GLN A 120 11.17 2.52 18.14
CA GLN A 120 11.70 3.69 17.47
C GLN A 120 11.43 3.59 15.98
N LEU A 121 10.71 4.55 15.44
CA LEU A 121 10.50 4.71 14.01
C LEU A 121 11.67 5.44 13.35
N PRO A 122 11.88 5.26 12.05
CA PRO A 122 12.89 6.00 11.30
C PRO A 122 12.70 7.51 11.41
N SER A 123 13.81 8.23 11.47
CA SER A 123 13.81 9.69 11.50
C SER A 123 13.05 10.28 10.31
N GLY A 124 12.23 11.29 10.58
CA GLY A 124 11.42 11.96 9.55
C GLY A 124 10.14 11.24 9.12
N PHE A 125 9.88 10.02 9.61
CA PHE A 125 8.61 9.36 9.35
C PHE A 125 7.43 10.12 9.97
N MET A 126 7.59 10.67 11.16
CA MET A 126 6.57 11.44 11.86
C MET A 126 6.82 12.94 11.69
N LYS A 127 5.82 13.69 11.20
CA LYS A 127 5.85 15.15 11.19
C LYS A 127 5.30 15.72 12.50
N ASN A 128 4.20 15.16 12.97
CA ASN A 128 3.53 15.56 14.19
C ASN A 128 3.28 14.33 15.07
N THR A 129 3.23 14.55 16.38
CA THR A 129 2.81 13.51 17.32
C THR A 129 1.37 13.09 17.04
N GLN A 130 1.15 11.77 16.94
CA GLN A 130 -0.16 11.16 16.78
C GLN A 130 -0.54 10.38 18.02
N VAL A 131 -1.82 10.35 18.34
CA VAL A 131 -2.36 9.63 19.51
C VAL A 131 -3.51 8.74 19.06
N PHE A 132 -3.40 7.47 19.40
CA PHE A 132 -4.39 6.47 19.02
C PHE A 132 -4.86 5.66 20.24
N TRP A 133 -6.03 5.05 20.12
CA TRP A 133 -6.52 4.10 21.10
C TRP A 133 -6.43 2.69 20.55
N ALA A 134 -5.80 1.81 21.29
CA ALA A 134 -5.70 0.40 20.98
C ALA A 134 -6.42 -0.43 22.01
N ARG A 135 -6.90 -1.59 21.59
CA ARG A 135 -7.37 -2.61 22.53
C ARG A 135 -6.14 -3.26 23.18
N GLY A 136 -6.19 -3.36 24.50
CA GLY A 136 -5.24 -4.14 25.30
C GLY A 136 -5.67 -5.59 25.47
N GLY A 137 -5.06 -6.28 26.44
CA GLY A 137 -5.39 -7.64 26.81
C GLY A 137 -6.82 -7.81 27.31
N ASN A 138 -7.27 -9.06 27.43
CA ASN A 138 -8.59 -9.36 27.97
C ASN A 138 -8.69 -8.89 29.43
N GLY A 139 -9.72 -8.11 29.73
CA GLY A 139 -9.95 -7.54 31.06
C GLY A 139 -9.23 -6.21 31.32
N TYR A 140 -8.42 -5.73 30.37
CA TYR A 140 -7.75 -4.43 30.47
C TYR A 140 -8.54 -3.33 29.75
N GLN A 141 -8.32 -2.10 30.19
CA GLN A 141 -8.85 -0.91 29.55
C GLN A 141 -8.10 -0.63 28.22
N PRO A 142 -8.69 0.18 27.34
CA PRO A 142 -7.97 0.62 26.13
C PRO A 142 -6.63 1.29 26.47
N ILE A 143 -5.66 1.08 25.61
CA ILE A 143 -4.32 1.63 25.74
C ILE A 143 -4.19 2.83 24.80
N MET A 144 -3.76 3.96 25.34
CA MET A 144 -3.40 5.11 24.52
C MET A 144 -1.99 4.91 23.96
N VAL A 145 -1.86 4.90 22.64
CA VAL A 145 -0.58 4.76 21.94
C VAL A 145 -0.19 6.10 21.38
N GLN A 146 0.89 6.66 21.89
CA GLN A 146 1.48 7.90 21.37
C GLN A 146 2.62 7.56 20.41
N VAL A 147 2.53 8.06 19.20
CA VAL A 147 3.61 8.03 18.22
C VAL A 147 4.16 9.44 18.11
N MET A 148 5.30 9.65 18.71
CA MET A 148 5.91 10.98 18.87
C MET A 148 6.51 11.48 17.55
N ASN A 149 6.65 12.78 17.41
CA ASN A 149 7.28 13.40 16.24
C ASN A 149 8.75 13.02 16.04
N ASP A 150 9.44 12.58 17.12
CA ASP A 150 10.80 12.03 17.07
C ASP A 150 10.84 10.52 16.76
N GLY A 151 9.68 9.93 16.49
CA GLY A 151 9.52 8.52 16.13
C GLY A 151 9.38 7.56 17.30
N LYS A 152 9.40 8.01 18.55
CA LYS A 152 9.16 7.13 19.71
C LYS A 152 7.73 6.67 19.77
N ILE A 153 7.51 5.39 20.07
CA ILE A 153 6.20 4.82 20.37
C ILE A 153 6.11 4.60 21.88
N ILE A 154 5.14 5.23 22.53
CA ILE A 154 4.95 5.22 23.97
C ILE A 154 3.52 4.82 24.31
N PRO A 155 3.28 3.64 24.90
CA PRO A 155 1.98 3.25 25.41
C PRO A 155 1.69 3.90 26.76
N ARG A 156 0.45 4.33 26.91
CA ARG A 156 -0.06 4.83 28.21
C ARG A 156 -1.25 3.99 28.64
N LEU A 157 -1.05 3.27 29.74
CA LEU A 157 -2.10 2.46 30.36
C LEU A 157 -3.04 3.38 31.13
N MET A 158 -4.29 2.98 31.25
CA MET A 158 -5.25 3.62 32.14
C MET A 158 -4.89 3.36 33.62
N VAL A 159 -5.30 4.23 34.50
CA VAL A 159 -4.94 4.19 35.94
C VAL A 159 -5.23 2.83 36.56
N GLN A 160 -6.31 2.18 36.14
CA GLN A 160 -6.71 0.86 36.64
C GLN A 160 -5.69 -0.24 36.32
N ASP A 161 -4.96 -0.08 35.20
CA ASP A 161 -4.04 -1.10 34.68
C ASP A 161 -2.57 -0.80 34.96
N VAL A 162 -2.25 0.43 35.38
CA VAL A 162 -0.85 0.86 35.67
C VAL A 162 -0.21 -0.01 36.76
N ASN A 163 -1.00 -0.43 37.73
CA ASN A 163 -0.53 -1.20 38.89
C ASN A 163 -0.70 -2.72 38.70
N ASN A 164 -1.15 -3.16 37.54
CA ASN A 164 -1.23 -4.59 37.25
C ASN A 164 0.17 -5.18 37.21
N ALA A 165 0.47 -6.07 38.14
CA ALA A 165 1.77 -6.69 38.31
C ALA A 165 2.19 -7.58 37.13
N ASP A 166 1.22 -8.03 36.32
CA ASP A 166 1.47 -8.86 35.17
C ASP A 166 1.85 -7.98 33.99
N ASN A 167 3.14 -7.94 33.67
CA ASN A 167 3.68 -7.30 32.45
C ASN A 167 3.20 -7.98 31.15
N ASP A 168 1.95 -8.47 31.12
CA ASP A 168 1.37 -9.15 29.97
C ASP A 168 0.56 -8.19 29.07
N ASN A 169 0.84 -6.90 29.20
CA ASN A 169 0.26 -5.89 28.33
C ASN A 169 0.68 -6.14 26.88
N TRP A 170 -0.27 -6.02 25.96
CA TRP A 170 0.00 -6.15 24.55
C TRP A 170 -0.83 -5.16 23.73
N ILE A 171 -0.30 -4.78 22.58
CA ILE A 171 -0.97 -4.00 21.55
C ILE A 171 -0.93 -4.81 20.25
N TYR A 172 -2.11 -4.98 19.66
CA TYR A 172 -2.25 -5.53 18.32
C TYR A 172 -3.22 -4.65 17.55
N ALA A 173 -2.70 -3.66 16.86
CA ALA A 173 -3.49 -2.64 16.18
C ALA A 173 -2.79 -2.09 14.95
N GLN A 174 -3.58 -1.64 13.99
CA GLN A 174 -3.14 -0.85 12.86
C GLN A 174 -3.77 0.53 12.96
N PHE A 175 -2.97 1.54 12.75
CA PHE A 175 -3.39 2.93 12.72
C PHE A 175 -3.01 3.57 11.40
N GLU A 176 -3.78 4.56 11.00
CA GLU A 176 -3.51 5.36 9.82
C GLU A 176 -3.87 6.82 10.05
N TRP A 177 -3.17 7.71 9.36
CA TRP A 177 -3.44 9.15 9.36
C TRP A 177 -2.93 9.76 8.05
N THR A 178 -3.29 11.01 7.84
CA THR A 178 -2.89 11.79 6.66
C THR A 178 -2.11 13.03 7.08
N GLU A 179 -1.08 13.36 6.33
CA GLU A 179 -0.26 14.58 6.48
C GLU A 179 -0.14 15.37 5.17
#